data_6637b4de8d3e2dc92c56532ce12e4d68
#
_entry.id   6637b4de8d3e2dc92c56532ce12e4d68
#
_cell.length_a   1.000
_cell.length_b   1.000
_cell.length_c   1.000
_cell.angle_alpha   90.00
_cell.angle_beta   90.00
_cell.angle_gamma   90.00
#
_symmetry.space_group_name_H-M   'P 1'
#
loop_
_entity.id
_entity.type
_entity.pdbx_description
1 polymer ?
#
loop_
_entity_poly.entity_id
_entity_poly.type
_entity_poly.pdbx_seq_one_letter_code
_entity_poly.pdbx_strand_id
1 'polypeptide(L)'
;MKGTELAGRPFPQVALPDLDGKRQDILGTSGLRFPGVCVIAIGHSQCGTTRLAIPYIKRMHDRRGPGASVVLVLQDDAAAARALLAELGAEMPVRLEADPFPLARETGLSTVPTFFLVGTGRRVERVSEGFERAALEEMAARLGVMRPFFTADDAAPALRPG
;
A
#
# COMPACT_ATOMS: atom_id res chain seq x y z
N MET A 1 -5.71 15.43 -11.41
CA MET A 1 -6.05 15.21 -9.98
C MET A 1 -4.81 14.66 -9.29
N LYS A 2 -4.49 15.18 -8.14
CA LYS A 2 -3.37 14.68 -7.32
C LYS A 2 -3.85 13.52 -6.45
N GLY A 3 -2.93 12.60 -6.10
CA GLY A 3 -3.26 11.45 -5.26
C GLY A 3 -3.95 11.82 -3.94
N THR A 4 -3.52 12.90 -3.31
CA THR A 4 -4.12 13.42 -2.07
C THR A 4 -5.57 13.87 -2.23
N GLU A 5 -6.01 14.19 -3.45
CA GLU A 5 -7.39 14.60 -3.74
C GLU A 5 -8.37 13.43 -3.81
N LEU A 6 -7.87 12.19 -3.74
CA LEU A 6 -8.72 11.00 -3.69
C LEU A 6 -9.45 10.83 -2.35
N ALA A 7 -9.00 11.46 -1.29
CA ALA A 7 -9.67 11.35 0.00
C ALA A 7 -11.16 11.71 -0.12
N GLY A 8 -12.03 10.85 0.38
CA GLY A 8 -13.47 10.96 0.27
C GLY A 8 -14.08 10.44 -1.03
N ARG A 9 -13.26 10.01 -2.00
CA ARG A 9 -13.71 9.49 -3.30
C ARG A 9 -13.51 7.96 -3.36
N PRO A 10 -14.19 7.27 -4.28
CA PRO A 10 -13.93 5.85 -4.51
C PRO A 10 -12.53 5.60 -5.03
N PHE A 11 -11.87 4.56 -4.50
CA PHE A 11 -10.60 4.09 -5.06
C PHE A 11 -10.85 3.49 -6.45
N PRO A 12 -10.01 3.80 -7.46
CA PRO A 12 -10.22 3.35 -8.82
C PRO A 12 -10.23 1.83 -8.94
N GLN A 13 -11.01 1.33 -9.90
CA GLN A 13 -11.02 -0.08 -10.25
C GLN A 13 -9.91 -0.35 -11.26
N VAL A 14 -8.83 -0.93 -10.77
CA VAL A 14 -7.68 -1.27 -11.62
C VAL A 14 -7.29 -2.72 -11.34
N ALA A 15 -7.27 -3.54 -12.38
CA ALA A 15 -6.77 -4.91 -12.30
C ALA A 15 -5.29 -4.92 -12.60
N LEU A 16 -4.50 -5.46 -11.68
CA LEU A 16 -3.05 -5.60 -11.82
C LEU A 16 -2.64 -7.05 -11.63
N PRO A 17 -1.56 -7.50 -12.31
CA PRO A 17 -1.03 -8.83 -12.13
C PRO A 17 -0.35 -8.98 -10.76
N ASP A 18 -0.45 -10.18 -10.18
CA ASP A 18 0.40 -10.58 -9.08
C ASP A 18 1.78 -11.04 -9.61
N LEU A 19 2.61 -11.59 -8.72
CA LEU A 19 3.96 -12.07 -9.10
C LEU A 19 3.92 -13.23 -10.10
N ASP A 20 2.82 -13.95 -10.19
CA ASP A 20 2.64 -15.08 -11.12
C ASP A 20 1.89 -14.67 -12.39
N GLY A 21 1.55 -13.40 -12.54
CA GLY A 21 0.88 -12.86 -13.70
C GLY A 21 -0.63 -12.90 -13.66
N LYS A 22 -1.24 -13.39 -12.59
CA LYS A 22 -2.69 -13.43 -12.44
C LYS A 22 -3.24 -12.03 -12.17
N ARG A 23 -4.10 -11.56 -13.07
CA ARG A 23 -4.73 -10.24 -12.96
C ARG A 23 -6.03 -10.32 -12.17
N GLN A 24 -6.19 -9.38 -11.26
CA GLN A 24 -7.47 -9.15 -10.58
C GLN A 24 -7.50 -7.74 -10.01
N ASP A 25 -8.70 -7.25 -9.70
CA ASP A 25 -8.84 -5.95 -9.03
C ASP A 25 -8.05 -5.93 -7.73
N ILE A 26 -7.44 -4.79 -7.43
CA ILE A 26 -6.57 -4.64 -6.26
C ILE A 26 -7.31 -4.96 -4.95
N LEU A 27 -8.58 -4.58 -4.86
CA LEU A 27 -9.39 -4.86 -3.68
C LEU A 27 -10.05 -6.25 -3.71
N GLY A 28 -9.82 -7.04 -4.76
CA GLY A 28 -10.34 -8.40 -4.89
C GLY A 28 -11.82 -8.50 -5.20
N THR A 29 -12.53 -7.37 -5.32
CA THR A 29 -13.95 -7.31 -5.66
C THR A 29 -14.19 -6.28 -6.75
N SER A 30 -15.24 -6.48 -7.54
CA SER A 30 -15.68 -5.50 -8.52
C SER A 30 -16.74 -4.57 -7.93
N GLY A 31 -16.72 -3.31 -8.38
CA GLY A 31 -17.68 -2.31 -7.98
C GLY A 31 -17.54 -1.82 -6.54
N LEU A 32 -18.59 -1.17 -6.04
CA LEU A 32 -18.63 -0.54 -4.73
C LEU A 32 -18.91 -1.51 -3.57
N ARG A 33 -18.87 -2.82 -3.83
CA ARG A 33 -19.17 -3.86 -2.83
C ARG A 33 -17.96 -4.31 -2.03
N PHE A 34 -17.04 -3.43 -1.77
CA PHE A 34 -15.91 -3.74 -0.89
C PHE A 34 -16.37 -3.61 0.57
N PRO A 35 -16.49 -4.72 1.31
CA PRO A 35 -17.04 -4.69 2.68
C PRO A 35 -15.99 -4.43 3.75
N GLY A 36 -14.71 -4.50 3.41
CA GLY A 36 -13.63 -4.46 4.38
C GLY A 36 -12.91 -3.12 4.44
N VAL A 37 -11.70 -3.17 4.95
CA VAL A 37 -10.75 -2.07 4.97
C VAL A 37 -9.41 -2.56 4.42
N CYS A 38 -8.75 -1.73 3.62
CA CYS A 38 -7.49 -2.08 2.97
C CYS A 38 -6.52 -0.92 3.03
N VAL A 39 -5.25 -1.22 3.29
CA VAL A 39 -4.16 -0.29 3.03
C VAL A 39 -3.49 -0.71 1.73
N ILE A 40 -3.42 0.20 0.78
CA ILE A 40 -2.72 0.01 -0.49
C ILE A 40 -1.49 0.91 -0.47
N ALA A 41 -0.31 0.31 -0.58
CA ALA A 41 0.96 1.04 -0.67
C ALA A 41 1.50 0.90 -2.08
N ILE A 42 1.88 2.00 -2.72
CA ILE A 42 2.49 1.98 -4.05
C ILE A 42 3.92 2.44 -3.90
N GLY A 43 4.86 1.66 -4.42
CA GLY A 43 6.28 1.94 -4.28
C GLY A 43 7.11 1.45 -5.46
N HIS A 44 8.41 1.66 -5.36
CA HIS A 44 9.39 1.25 -6.36
C HIS A 44 10.67 0.79 -5.66
N SER A 45 11.29 -0.28 -6.14
CA SER A 45 12.49 -0.88 -5.53
C SER A 45 13.69 0.07 -5.47
N GLN A 46 13.78 1.02 -6.38
CA GLN A 46 14.87 2.01 -6.41
C GLN A 46 14.65 3.19 -5.46
N CYS A 47 13.48 3.29 -4.84
CA CYS A 47 13.19 4.34 -3.88
C CYS A 47 13.58 3.91 -2.46
N GLY A 48 14.53 4.63 -1.86
CA GLY A 48 15.00 4.32 -0.49
C GLY A 48 13.89 4.44 0.56
N THR A 49 12.94 5.34 0.36
CA THR A 49 11.80 5.49 1.27
C THR A 49 10.81 4.34 1.13
N THR A 50 10.60 3.81 -0.09
CA THR A 50 9.85 2.57 -0.30
C THR A 50 10.51 1.41 0.46
N ARG A 51 11.82 1.26 0.33
CA ARG A 51 12.58 0.19 1.01
C ARG A 51 12.47 0.31 2.53
N LEU A 52 12.53 1.51 3.06
CA LEU A 52 12.31 1.78 4.49
C LEU A 52 10.90 1.34 4.94
N ALA A 53 9.89 1.61 4.13
CA ALA A 53 8.49 1.37 4.48
C ALA A 53 8.08 -0.11 4.42
N ILE A 54 8.66 -0.91 3.53
CA ILE A 54 8.24 -2.29 3.29
C ILE A 54 8.18 -3.16 4.54
N PRO A 55 9.16 -3.15 5.48
CA PRO A 55 9.06 -3.94 6.70
C PRO A 55 7.82 -3.57 7.56
N TYR A 56 7.43 -2.31 7.55
CA TYR A 56 6.24 -1.85 8.28
C TYR A 56 4.94 -2.21 7.56
N ILE A 57 4.95 -2.21 6.23
CA ILE A 57 3.82 -2.71 5.43
C ILE A 57 3.62 -4.20 5.73
N LYS A 58 4.69 -4.98 5.77
CA LYS A 58 4.66 -6.38 6.16
C LYS A 58 4.11 -6.58 7.58
N ARG A 59 4.52 -5.74 8.52
CA ARG A 59 4.00 -5.76 9.89
C ARG A 59 2.51 -5.51 9.94
N MET A 60 2.00 -4.55 9.17
CA MET A 60 0.56 -4.31 9.05
C MET A 60 -0.16 -5.55 8.51
N HIS A 61 0.39 -6.14 7.46
CA HIS A 61 -0.18 -7.35 6.87
C HIS A 61 -0.25 -8.49 7.86
N ASP A 62 0.83 -8.75 8.59
CA ASP A 62 0.92 -9.87 9.53
C ASP A 62 0.00 -9.71 10.74
N ARG A 63 -0.24 -8.48 11.17
CA ARG A 63 -0.98 -8.19 12.41
C ARG A 63 -2.40 -7.67 12.19
N ARG A 64 -2.84 -7.55 10.93
CA ARG A 64 -4.17 -7.06 10.62
C ARG A 64 -5.26 -7.91 11.24
N GLY A 65 -6.38 -7.27 11.58
CA GLY A 65 -7.58 -7.94 12.08
C GLY A 65 -8.45 -8.55 10.99
N PRO A 66 -9.53 -9.24 11.37
CA PRO A 66 -10.48 -9.82 10.41
C PRO A 66 -11.11 -8.76 9.51
N GLY A 67 -11.30 -9.09 8.24
CA GLY A 67 -11.89 -8.17 7.25
C GLY A 67 -10.95 -7.06 6.77
N ALA A 68 -9.70 -7.06 7.22
CA ALA A 68 -8.68 -6.12 6.77
C ALA A 68 -7.71 -6.77 5.79
N SER A 69 -7.17 -5.98 4.88
CA SER A 69 -6.16 -6.43 3.93
C SER A 69 -5.09 -5.36 3.72
N VAL A 70 -3.94 -5.81 3.24
CA VAL A 70 -2.82 -4.94 2.88
C VAL A 70 -2.28 -5.41 1.54
N VAL A 71 -2.14 -4.50 0.60
CA VAL A 71 -1.60 -4.78 -0.73
C VAL A 71 -0.46 -3.83 -1.01
N LEU A 72 0.69 -4.40 -1.38
CA LEU A 72 1.82 -3.64 -1.88
C LEU A 72 1.80 -3.67 -3.42
N VAL A 73 1.79 -2.50 -4.03
CA VAL A 73 1.93 -2.36 -5.48
C VAL A 73 3.34 -1.88 -5.77
N LEU A 74 4.10 -2.65 -6.55
CA LEU A 74 5.45 -2.29 -6.95
C LEU A 74 5.50 -1.94 -8.44
N GLN A 75 6.10 -0.81 -8.75
CA GLN A 75 6.34 -0.35 -10.11
C GLN A 75 7.64 -0.98 -10.66
N ASP A 76 7.72 -2.30 -10.54
CA ASP A 76 8.87 -3.13 -10.88
C ASP A 76 8.39 -4.33 -11.69
N ASP A 77 9.30 -5.01 -12.36
CA ASP A 77 8.99 -6.33 -12.92
C ASP A 77 8.98 -7.41 -11.82
N ALA A 78 8.50 -8.59 -12.17
CA ALA A 78 8.36 -9.68 -11.20
C ALA A 78 9.71 -10.10 -10.60
N ALA A 79 10.78 -10.12 -11.39
CA ALA A 79 12.10 -10.52 -10.91
C ALA A 79 12.64 -9.51 -9.89
N ALA A 80 12.55 -8.22 -10.17
CA ALA A 80 12.98 -7.16 -9.25
C ALA A 80 12.13 -7.15 -7.97
N ALA A 81 10.82 -7.33 -8.09
CA ALA A 81 9.92 -7.40 -6.94
C ALA A 81 10.24 -8.61 -6.05
N ARG A 82 10.44 -9.79 -6.62
CA ARG A 82 10.82 -10.99 -5.85
C ARG A 82 12.15 -10.79 -5.13
N ALA A 83 13.14 -10.21 -5.81
CA ALA A 83 14.45 -9.95 -5.22
C ALA A 83 14.35 -8.97 -4.04
N LEU A 84 13.57 -7.91 -4.18
CA LEU A 84 13.35 -6.93 -3.12
C LEU A 84 12.69 -7.56 -1.89
N LEU A 85 11.62 -8.32 -2.09
CA LEU A 85 10.91 -8.96 -0.98
C LEU A 85 11.77 -10.00 -0.27
N ALA A 86 12.57 -10.77 -1.01
CA ALA A 86 13.50 -11.73 -0.44
C ALA A 86 14.59 -11.02 0.37
N GLU A 87 15.17 -9.96 -0.16
CA GLU A 87 16.20 -9.16 0.53
C GLU A 87 15.69 -8.58 1.86
N LEU A 88 14.44 -8.11 1.88
CA LEU A 88 13.84 -7.50 3.06
C LEU A 88 13.11 -8.49 3.97
N GLY A 89 13.05 -9.77 3.59
CA GLY A 89 12.29 -10.77 4.35
C GLY A 89 10.81 -10.43 4.47
N ALA A 90 10.21 -9.87 3.43
CA ALA A 90 8.88 -9.25 3.47
C ALA A 90 7.90 -9.90 2.50
N GLU A 91 7.77 -11.21 2.54
CA GLU A 91 6.78 -11.92 1.72
C GLU A 91 5.35 -11.53 2.12
N MET A 92 4.60 -11.01 1.17
CA MET A 92 3.21 -10.58 1.33
C MET A 92 2.51 -10.48 -0.03
N PRO A 93 1.19 -10.29 -0.08
CA PRO A 93 0.50 -10.06 -1.33
C PRO A 93 1.02 -8.82 -2.05
N VAL A 94 1.41 -8.98 -3.32
CA VAL A 94 1.98 -7.93 -4.16
C VAL A 94 1.26 -7.91 -5.49
N ARG A 95 1.06 -6.71 -6.02
CA ARG A 95 0.66 -6.48 -7.40
C ARG A 95 1.76 -5.71 -8.11
N LEU A 96 1.86 -5.89 -9.40
CA LEU A 96 2.86 -5.21 -10.22
C LEU A 96 2.18 -4.22 -11.15
N GLU A 97 2.79 -3.05 -11.26
CA GLU A 97 2.34 -2.02 -12.18
C GLU A 97 3.48 -1.67 -13.14
N ALA A 98 3.21 -1.85 -14.43
CA ALA A 98 4.14 -1.51 -15.50
C ALA A 98 3.59 -0.35 -16.35
N ASP A 99 4.46 0.23 -17.18
CA ASP A 99 4.03 1.22 -18.15
C ASP A 99 2.80 0.71 -18.95
N PRO A 100 1.71 1.49 -19.07
CA PRO A 100 1.57 2.93 -18.83
C PRO A 100 1.16 3.32 -17.38
N PHE A 101 1.42 2.52 -16.38
CA PHE A 101 1.13 2.79 -14.97
C PHE A 101 -0.33 3.19 -14.72
N PRO A 102 -1.28 2.28 -14.98
CA PRO A 102 -2.69 2.61 -14.92
C PRO A 102 -3.15 3.07 -13.53
N LEU A 103 -2.64 2.43 -12.47
CA LEU A 103 -3.01 2.81 -11.11
C LEU A 103 -2.45 4.18 -10.74
N ALA A 104 -1.19 4.45 -11.06
CA ALA A 104 -0.58 5.75 -10.80
C ALA A 104 -1.33 6.87 -11.53
N ARG A 105 -1.75 6.62 -12.76
CA ARG A 105 -2.51 7.58 -13.56
C ARG A 105 -3.90 7.82 -12.99
N GLU A 106 -4.63 6.76 -12.66
CA GLU A 106 -5.99 6.85 -12.11
C GLU A 106 -6.01 7.48 -10.72
N THR A 107 -4.97 7.27 -9.92
CA THR A 107 -4.89 7.85 -8.58
C THR A 107 -4.30 9.25 -8.55
N GLY A 108 -3.67 9.69 -9.63
CA GLY A 108 -2.92 10.95 -9.65
C GLY A 108 -1.65 10.90 -8.79
N LEU A 109 -1.04 9.71 -8.69
CA LEU A 109 0.19 9.49 -7.93
C LEU A 109 1.30 10.42 -8.40
N SER A 110 1.95 11.11 -7.48
CA SER A 110 3.05 12.04 -7.79
C SER A 110 4.38 11.62 -7.17
N THR A 111 4.36 10.75 -6.18
CA THR A 111 5.56 10.28 -5.50
C THR A 111 5.35 8.85 -4.98
N VAL A 112 6.44 8.15 -4.72
CA VAL A 112 6.43 6.84 -4.07
C VAL A 112 7.34 6.88 -2.83
N PRO A 113 6.99 6.17 -1.74
CA PRO A 113 5.74 5.46 -1.59
C PRO A 113 4.56 6.39 -1.33
N THR A 114 3.36 5.97 -1.74
CA THR A 114 2.11 6.60 -1.34
C THR A 114 1.19 5.53 -0.78
N PHE A 115 0.50 5.86 0.30
CA PHE A 115 -0.39 4.96 1.02
C PHE A 115 -1.83 5.44 0.91
N PHE A 116 -2.72 4.52 0.58
CA PHE A 116 -4.15 4.76 0.56
C PHE A 116 -4.83 3.88 1.59
N LEU A 117 -5.58 4.48 2.49
CA LEU A 117 -6.49 3.76 3.38
C LEU A 117 -7.87 3.76 2.72
N VAL A 118 -8.35 2.58 2.40
CA VAL A 118 -9.63 2.38 1.69
C VAL A 118 -10.59 1.63 2.58
N GLY A 119 -11.72 2.22 2.85
CA GLY A 119 -12.78 1.64 3.67
C GLY A 119 -13.91 1.04 2.85
N THR A 120 -14.99 0.73 3.55
CA THR A 120 -16.20 0.13 2.98
C THR A 120 -16.70 0.92 1.78
N GLY A 121 -17.12 0.21 0.74
CA GLY A 121 -17.58 0.83 -0.50
C GLY A 121 -16.48 1.44 -1.35
N ARG A 122 -15.24 1.00 -1.17
CA ARG A 122 -14.03 1.51 -1.86
C ARG A 122 -13.73 2.98 -1.55
N ARG A 123 -14.27 3.52 -0.49
CA ARG A 123 -14.06 4.93 -0.15
C ARG A 123 -12.66 5.15 0.39
N VAL A 124 -11.92 6.05 -0.21
CA VAL A 124 -10.61 6.46 0.29
C VAL A 124 -10.81 7.31 1.55
N GLU A 125 -10.33 6.81 2.68
CA GLU A 125 -10.44 7.50 3.97
C GLU A 125 -9.25 8.42 4.20
N ARG A 126 -8.07 8.02 3.75
CA ARG A 126 -6.84 8.78 3.93
C ARG A 126 -5.82 8.48 2.84
N VAL A 127 -5.03 9.48 2.50
CA VAL A 127 -3.86 9.36 1.62
C VAL A 127 -2.65 9.93 2.33
N SER A 128 -1.51 9.22 2.27
CA SER A 128 -0.25 9.68 2.84
C SER A 128 0.87 9.48 1.82
N GLU A 129 1.60 10.54 1.54
CA GLU A 129 2.74 10.53 0.63
C GLU A 129 4.05 10.42 1.41
N GLY A 130 4.97 9.57 0.95
CA GLY A 130 6.21 9.30 1.64
C GLY A 130 6.00 8.42 2.88
N PHE A 131 6.98 8.40 3.76
CA PHE A 131 6.91 7.71 5.04
C PHE A 131 6.54 8.72 6.13
N GLU A 132 5.35 8.60 6.68
CA GLU A 132 4.86 9.43 7.79
C GLU A 132 4.39 8.52 8.92
N ARG A 133 5.15 8.48 10.00
CA ARG A 133 4.92 7.55 11.13
C ARG A 133 3.51 7.69 11.71
N ALA A 134 3.05 8.91 11.94
CA ALA A 134 1.72 9.15 12.49
C ALA A 134 0.61 8.62 11.57
N ALA A 135 0.73 8.81 10.26
CA ALA A 135 -0.23 8.29 9.29
C ALA A 135 -0.25 6.76 9.27
N LEU A 136 0.90 6.13 9.30
CA LEU A 136 1.00 4.67 9.31
C LEU A 136 0.43 4.07 10.61
N GLU A 137 0.62 4.72 11.75
CA GLU A 137 0.00 4.30 13.01
C GLU A 137 -1.53 4.35 12.94
N GLU A 138 -2.09 5.42 12.36
CA GLU A 138 -3.54 5.52 12.18
C GLU A 138 -4.07 4.47 11.22
N MET A 139 -3.37 4.23 10.11
CA MET A 139 -3.74 3.20 9.14
C MET A 139 -3.70 1.81 9.78
N ALA A 140 -2.64 1.50 10.53
CA ALA A 140 -2.51 0.25 11.25
C ALA A 140 -3.65 0.05 12.26
N ALA A 141 -4.00 1.07 13.03
CA ALA A 141 -5.12 1.02 13.95
C ALA A 141 -6.44 0.73 13.23
N ARG A 142 -6.66 1.35 12.08
CA ARG A 142 -7.85 1.13 11.26
C ARG A 142 -7.95 -0.30 10.71
N LEU A 143 -6.79 -0.95 10.48
CA LEU A 143 -6.71 -2.36 10.10
C LEU A 143 -6.90 -3.32 11.28
N GLY A 144 -7.08 -2.83 12.48
CA GLY A 144 -7.20 -3.65 13.68
C GLY A 144 -5.86 -4.10 14.27
N VAL A 145 -4.77 -3.47 13.89
CA VAL A 145 -3.45 -3.76 14.48
C VAL A 145 -3.37 -3.13 15.86
N MET A 146 -3.01 -3.94 16.86
CA MET A 146 -2.90 -3.47 18.23
C MET A 146 -1.73 -2.48 18.39
N ARG A 147 -1.94 -1.44 19.18
CA ARG A 147 -0.90 -0.49 19.56
C ARG A 147 0.03 -1.06 20.63
N PRO A 148 1.31 -0.64 20.66
CA PRO A 148 1.94 0.30 19.73
C PRO A 148 2.32 -0.39 18.42
N PHE A 149 2.17 0.30 17.30
CA PHE A 149 2.61 -0.20 16.00
C PHE A 149 4.13 -0.04 15.82
N PHE A 150 4.64 1.15 16.12
CA PHE A 150 6.08 1.40 16.17
C PHE A 150 6.60 1.24 17.60
N THR A 151 7.82 0.72 17.72
CA THR A 151 8.54 0.60 18.99
C THR A 151 9.81 1.43 18.96
N ALA A 152 10.43 1.65 20.13
CA ALA A 152 11.68 2.39 20.22
C ALA A 152 12.81 1.74 19.42
N ASP A 153 12.81 0.40 19.33
CA ASP A 153 13.83 -0.37 18.61
C ASP A 153 13.74 -0.21 17.09
N ASP A 154 12.63 0.23 16.55
CA ASP A 154 12.45 0.42 15.12
C ASP A 154 13.32 1.55 14.55
N ALA A 155 13.65 2.54 15.38
CA ALA A 155 14.41 3.73 14.96
C ALA A 155 13.80 4.39 13.69
N ALA A 156 12.48 4.28 13.51
CA ALA A 156 11.80 4.81 12.36
C ALA A 156 11.74 6.34 12.41
N PRO A 157 12.03 7.05 11.29
CA PRO A 157 11.90 8.50 11.26
C PRO A 157 10.43 8.91 11.41
N ALA A 158 10.19 10.12 11.92
CA ALA A 158 8.84 10.66 11.97
C ALA A 158 8.29 10.94 10.57
N LEU A 159 9.18 11.40 9.67
CA LEU A 159 8.84 11.73 8.29
C LEU A 159 10.05 11.49 7.38
N ARG A 160 9.81 10.86 6.24
CA ARG A 160 10.77 10.77 5.13
C ARG A 160 10.03 10.91 3.81
N PRO A 161 10.35 11.93 2.99
CA PRO A 161 9.74 12.10 1.67
C PRO A 161 10.05 10.91 0.73
N GLY A 162 9.17 10.73 -0.24
CA GLY A 162 9.37 9.76 -1.31
C GLY A 162 10.35 10.23 -2.39
#